data_a19986797c442c818360e9de387bec0b
#
_entry.id   a19986797c442c818360e9de387bec0b
#
_cell.length_a   1.000
_cell.length_b   1.000
_cell.length_c   1.000
_cell.angle_alpha   90.00
_cell.angle_beta   90.00
_cell.angle_gamma   90.00
#
_symmetry.space_group_name_H-M   'P 1'
#
loop_
_entity.id
_entity.type
_entity.pdbx_description
1 polymer ?
#
loop_
_entity_poly.entity_id
_entity_poly.type
_entity_poly.pdbx_seq_one_letter_code
_entity_poly.pdbx_strand_id
1 'polypeptide(L)' 'KKSNHLNRLVTLSPLTEMATNFHKRNGAKLLRINETTQNFEYQVIKK' A
#
# COMPACT_ATOMS: atom_id res chain seq x y z
N LYS A 1 11.72 12.49 -20.08
CA LYS A 1 11.63 12.17 -19.63
C LYS A 1 11.22 11.88 -18.66
N LYS A 2 11.15 11.40 -18.25
CA LYS A 2 10.76 11.11 -17.32
C LYS A 2 11.31 10.62 -16.41
N SER A 3 11.62 10.69 -15.86
CA SER A 3 12.27 10.09 -14.98
C SER A 3 11.62 9.87 -13.79
N ASN A 4 11.12 8.82 -13.49
CA ASN A 4 10.48 8.57 -12.34
C ASN A 4 11.26 7.74 -11.49
N HIS A 5 11.65 8.22 -10.40
CA HIS A 5 12.41 7.49 -9.45
C HIS A 5 11.54 6.88 -8.40
N LEU A 6 10.29 7.30 -8.31
CA LEU A 6 9.40 6.85 -7.29
C LEU A 6 8.20 6.21 -7.91
N ASN A 7 7.99 4.96 -7.63
CA ASN A 7 6.80 4.28 -8.10
C ASN A 7 5.87 4.05 -6.95
N ARG A 8 4.60 4.10 -7.22
CA ARG A 8 3.57 3.84 -6.22
C ARG A 8 2.83 2.58 -6.59
N LEU A 9 2.69 1.71 -5.63
CA LEU A 9 1.92 0.50 -5.82
C LEU A 9 0.77 0.52 -4.85
N VAL A 10 -0.44 0.50 -5.36
CA VAL A 10 -1.62 0.50 -4.51
C VAL A 10 -2.25 -0.88 -4.54
N THR A 11 -2.49 -1.44 -3.39
CA THR A 11 -3.06 -2.77 -3.30
C THR A 11 -4.42 -2.72 -2.64
N LEU A 12 -5.25 -3.69 -2.92
CA LEU A 12 -6.54 -3.84 -2.29
C LEU A 12 -6.50 -5.07 -1.42
N SER A 13 -6.76 -4.91 -0.14
CA SER A 13 -6.67 -6.00 0.81
C SER A 13 -7.96 -6.17 1.58
N PRO A 14 -8.22 -7.36 2.12
CA PRO A 14 -9.37 -7.53 2.99
C PRO A 14 -9.24 -6.66 4.23
N LEU A 15 -10.36 -6.25 4.78
CA LEU A 15 -10.34 -5.43 5.96
C LEU A 15 -10.27 -6.34 7.18
N THR A 16 -9.12 -6.93 7.40
CA THR A 16 -8.90 -7.82 8.53
C THR A 16 -7.66 -7.36 9.28
N GLU A 17 -7.60 -7.76 10.53
CA GLU A 17 -6.47 -7.41 11.36
C GLU A 17 -5.18 -8.00 10.83
N MET A 18 -5.26 -9.21 10.35
CA MET A 18 -4.10 -9.90 9.84
C MET A 18 -3.53 -9.16 8.61
N ALA A 19 -4.40 -8.80 7.68
CA ALA A 19 -3.94 -8.10 6.48
C ALA A 19 -3.40 -6.72 6.84
N THR A 20 -4.05 -6.05 7.77
CA THR A 20 -3.59 -4.74 8.21
C THR A 20 -2.19 -4.82 8.79
N ASN A 21 -1.98 -5.80 9.67
CA ASN A 21 -0.68 -5.96 10.28
C ASN A 21 0.38 -6.34 9.27
N PHE A 22 0.03 -7.20 8.33
CA PHE A 22 0.95 -7.61 7.30
C PHE A 22 1.45 -6.40 6.50
N HIS A 23 0.53 -5.56 6.05
CA HIS A 23 0.93 -4.42 5.25
C HIS A 23 1.69 -3.38 6.06
N LYS A 24 1.29 -3.17 7.30
CA LYS A 24 2.01 -2.21 8.14
C LYS A 24 3.43 -2.66 8.40
N ARG A 25 3.62 -3.95 8.59
CA ARG A 25 4.96 -4.46 8.82
C ARG A 25 5.84 -4.32 7.60
N ASN A 26 5.22 -4.30 6.43
CA ASN A 26 5.97 -4.14 5.20
C ASN A 26 6.13 -2.68 4.78
N GLY A 27 5.72 -1.76 5.63
CA GLY A 27 5.93 -0.35 5.36
C GLY A 27 4.88 0.30 4.49
N ALA A 28 3.73 -0.32 4.37
CA ALA A 28 2.67 0.23 3.56
C ALA A 28 1.96 1.36 4.30
N LYS A 29 1.40 2.27 3.54
CA LYS A 29 0.64 3.36 4.08
C LYS A 29 -0.83 3.15 3.79
N LEU A 30 -1.67 3.28 4.80
CA LEU A 30 -3.09 3.11 4.61
C LEU A 30 -3.64 4.33 3.91
N LEU A 31 -4.29 4.11 2.77
CA LEU A 31 -4.87 5.20 2.00
C LEU A 31 -6.34 5.37 2.30
N ARG A 32 -7.07 4.27 2.34
CA ARG A 32 -8.50 4.35 2.43
C ARG A 32 -9.07 3.06 2.99
N ILE A 33 -10.14 3.16 3.74
CA ILE A 33 -10.85 1.99 4.24
C ILE A 33 -12.22 1.98 3.58
N ASN A 34 -12.55 0.85 2.99
CA ASN A 34 -13.85 0.64 2.37
C ASN A 34 -14.70 -0.21 3.31
N GLU A 35 -15.85 -0.65 2.85
CA GLU A 35 -16.74 -1.43 3.70
C GLU A 35 -16.13 -2.77 4.10
N THR A 36 -15.55 -3.46 3.15
CA THR A 36 -14.99 -4.78 3.42
C THR A 36 -13.55 -4.89 2.99
N THR A 37 -12.97 -3.82 2.50
CA THR A 37 -11.60 -3.85 2.01
C THR A 37 -10.88 -2.58 2.42
N GLN A 38 -9.58 -2.57 2.19
CA GLN A 38 -8.78 -1.41 2.48
C GLN A 38 -7.67 -1.30 1.44
N ASN A 39 -7.25 -0.07 1.18
CA ASN A 39 -6.21 0.19 0.18
C ASN A 39 -4.93 0.61 0.87
N PHE A 40 -3.84 -0.02 0.49
CA PHE A 40 -2.53 0.33 0.99
C PHE A 40 -1.63 0.77 -0.13
N GLU A 41 -0.74 1.68 0.17
CA GLU A 41 0.20 2.19 -0.81
C GLU A 41 1.61 1.83 -0.39
N TYR A 42 2.36 1.28 -1.33
CA TYR A 42 3.78 1.04 -1.15
C TYR A 42 4.55 1.99 -2.01
N GLN A 43 5.59 2.58 -1.47
CA GLN A 43 6.44 3.44 -2.24
C GLN A 43 7.72 2.71 -2.55
N VAL A 44 8.03 2.63 -3.83
CA VAL A 44 9.23 1.95 -4.26
C VAL A 44 10.12 2.96 -4.92
N ILE A 45 11.33 3.09 -4.41
CA ILE A 45 12.28 4.02 -4.95
C ILE A 45 13.23 3.25 -5.84
N LYS A 46 13.32 3.68 -7.09
CA LYS A 46 14.21 3.04 -8.00
C LYS A 46 15.51 3.75 -8.00
N LYS A 47 16.56 3.05 -7.97
CA LYS A 47 17.87 3.66 -7.98
C LYS A 47 18.54 3.55 -9.31
#